data_af9afb2597f01e17746ba46810505ee0
#
_entry.id   af9afb2597f01e17746ba46810505ee0
#
_cell.length_a   1.000
_cell.length_b   1.000
_cell.length_c   1.000
_cell.angle_alpha   90.00
_cell.angle_beta   90.00
_cell.angle_gamma   90.00
#
_symmetry.space_group_name_H-M   'P 1'
#
loop_
_entity.id
_entity.type
_entity.pdbx_description
1 polymer ?
#
loop_
_entity_poly.entity_id
_entity_poly.type
_entity_poly.pdbx_seq_one_letter_code
_entity_poly.pdbx_strand_id
1 'polypeptide(L)'
;VVLTYRFTALVDACSLANVLGRNTLLSLAETGLFRVRWSRAILDETERALCGMFEKRGDLAEEARTKSRRAITAMGRAFEPAMVEPVASALVESLTAELPDPNDAHVVAAAITCQASTIVTENLRDFPAEVLDRFSIGALSTDRFLADTIDLDHAAAGDAITRMRTRLQRPELTRDELLLRFEKNGFIETAGLLRTVPGLLR
;
A
#
# COMPACT_ATOMS: atom_id res chain seq x y z
N VAL A 1 -5.86 9.18 28.02
CA VAL A 1 -6.22 8.68 26.67
C VAL A 1 -5.49 9.56 25.69
N VAL A 2 -4.36 9.07 25.16
CA VAL A 2 -3.66 9.75 24.06
C VAL A 2 -4.52 9.52 22.80
N LEU A 3 -5.21 10.56 22.34
CA LEU A 3 -5.83 10.58 21.03
C LEU A 3 -4.70 10.61 19.99
N THR A 4 -4.22 9.44 19.60
CA THR A 4 -3.32 9.33 18.47
C THR A 4 -4.13 9.65 17.22
N TYR A 5 -3.92 10.81 16.64
CA TYR A 5 -4.50 11.18 15.35
C TYR A 5 -3.91 10.28 14.29
N ARG A 6 -4.63 9.19 13.99
CA ARG A 6 -4.25 8.26 12.92
C ARG A 6 -4.57 8.92 11.60
N PHE A 7 -3.56 9.25 10.81
CA PHE A 7 -3.77 9.70 9.45
C PHE A 7 -4.31 8.55 8.57
N THR A 8 -4.99 8.91 7.49
CA THR A 8 -5.57 7.97 6.55
C THR A 8 -4.76 7.98 5.26
N ALA A 9 -4.38 6.81 4.78
CA ALA A 9 -3.69 6.63 3.51
C ALA A 9 -4.55 5.77 2.57
N LEU A 10 -4.82 6.27 1.37
CA LEU A 10 -5.37 5.48 0.28
C LEU A 10 -4.22 4.81 -0.45
N VAL A 11 -4.26 3.50 -0.60
CA VAL A 11 -3.20 2.75 -1.27
C VAL A 11 -3.65 2.33 -2.66
N ASP A 12 -2.90 2.78 -3.66
CA ASP A 12 -3.16 2.52 -5.06
C ASP A 12 -2.81 1.08 -5.47
N ALA A 13 -3.37 0.62 -6.59
CA ALA A 13 -3.23 -0.74 -7.09
C ALA A 13 -1.77 -1.14 -7.38
N CYS A 14 -0.96 -0.24 -7.92
CA CYS A 14 0.45 -0.50 -8.20
C CYS A 14 1.26 -0.79 -6.91
N SER A 15 0.97 -0.10 -5.81
CA SER A 15 1.56 -0.34 -4.49
C SER A 15 1.06 -1.64 -3.86
N LEU A 16 -0.24 -1.96 -3.99
CA LEU A 16 -0.83 -3.21 -3.50
C LEU A 16 -0.39 -4.44 -4.30
N ALA A 17 -0.03 -4.30 -5.56
CA ALA A 17 0.47 -5.40 -6.40
C ALA A 17 1.87 -5.87 -5.98
N ASN A 18 2.71 -4.99 -5.41
CA ASN A 18 4.00 -5.40 -4.87
C ASN A 18 3.82 -6.20 -3.57
N VAL A 19 4.14 -7.48 -3.60
CA VAL A 19 3.89 -8.40 -2.48
C VAL A 19 4.62 -7.98 -1.20
N LEU A 20 5.89 -7.57 -1.30
CA LEU A 20 6.67 -7.16 -0.12
C LEU A 20 6.16 -5.82 0.43
N GLY A 21 5.96 -4.84 -0.44
CA GLY A 21 5.40 -3.53 -0.06
C GLY A 21 4.02 -3.68 0.59
N ARG A 22 3.11 -4.41 -0.06
CA ARG A 22 1.78 -4.70 0.49
C ARG A 22 1.83 -5.35 1.86
N ASN A 23 2.62 -6.42 2.03
CA ASN A 23 2.71 -7.10 3.31
C ASN A 23 3.25 -6.19 4.41
N THR A 24 4.21 -5.33 4.10
CA THR A 24 4.76 -4.35 5.04
C THR A 24 3.73 -3.27 5.38
N LEU A 25 3.09 -2.67 4.36
CA LEU A 25 2.00 -1.70 4.56
C LEU A 25 0.91 -2.24 5.48
N LEU A 26 0.41 -3.43 5.19
CA LEU A 26 -0.67 -4.05 5.96
C LEU A 26 -0.22 -4.40 7.39
N SER A 27 1.01 -4.87 7.58
CA SER A 27 1.54 -5.16 8.91
C SER A 27 1.71 -3.89 9.76
N LEU A 28 2.09 -2.76 9.15
CA LEU A 28 2.13 -1.48 9.83
C LEU A 28 0.71 -0.95 10.13
N ALA A 29 -0.25 -1.12 9.21
CA ALA A 29 -1.63 -0.75 9.44
C ALA A 29 -2.27 -1.55 10.59
N GLU A 30 -1.92 -2.84 10.77
CA GLU A 30 -2.35 -3.67 11.92
C GLU A 30 -1.97 -3.07 13.27
N THR A 31 -0.85 -2.33 13.35
CA THR A 31 -0.44 -1.66 14.60
C THR A 31 -1.24 -0.39 14.89
N GLY A 32 -1.97 0.10 13.88
CA GLY A 32 -2.73 1.32 13.95
C GLY A 32 -1.91 2.60 13.78
N LEU A 33 -0.69 2.52 13.26
CA LEU A 33 0.12 3.69 12.90
C LEU A 33 -0.57 4.57 11.86
N PHE A 34 -1.37 3.97 10.98
CA PHE A 34 -2.23 4.68 10.03
C PHE A 34 -3.47 3.84 9.70
N ARG A 35 -4.46 4.49 9.07
CA ARG A 35 -5.65 3.81 8.52
C ARG A 35 -5.44 3.57 7.04
N VAL A 36 -5.33 2.30 6.64
CA VAL A 36 -5.29 1.93 5.23
C VAL A 36 -6.68 2.03 4.62
N ARG A 37 -6.76 2.52 3.36
CA ARG A 37 -7.98 2.60 2.56
C ARG A 37 -7.72 2.17 1.12
N TRP A 38 -8.74 1.63 0.49
CA TRP A 38 -8.83 1.31 -0.94
C TRP A 38 -10.28 1.28 -1.40
N SER A 39 -10.52 1.50 -2.68
CA SER A 39 -11.84 1.33 -3.29
C SER A 39 -11.98 -0.05 -3.96
N ARG A 40 -13.21 -0.41 -4.37
CA ARG A 40 -13.43 -1.61 -5.16
C ARG A 40 -12.64 -1.55 -6.47
N ALA A 41 -12.66 -0.42 -7.18
CA ALA A 41 -11.91 -0.24 -8.42
C ALA A 41 -10.40 -0.51 -8.25
N ILE A 42 -9.80 0.02 -7.18
CA ILE A 42 -8.39 -0.25 -6.83
C ILE A 42 -8.15 -1.74 -6.59
N LEU A 43 -9.04 -2.45 -5.88
CA LEU A 43 -8.88 -3.90 -5.66
C LEU A 43 -9.02 -4.70 -6.96
N ASP A 44 -9.93 -4.31 -7.86
CA ASP A 44 -10.11 -4.97 -9.15
C ASP A 44 -8.88 -4.77 -10.05
N GLU A 45 -8.24 -3.61 -10.01
CA GLU A 45 -6.96 -3.35 -10.67
C GLU A 45 -5.82 -4.15 -10.04
N THR A 46 -5.77 -4.19 -8.72
CA THR A 46 -4.78 -5.02 -8.00
C THR A 46 -4.93 -6.49 -8.38
N GLU A 47 -6.16 -7.02 -8.48
CA GLU A 47 -6.42 -8.40 -8.92
C GLU A 47 -5.87 -8.65 -10.31
N ARG A 48 -6.15 -7.73 -11.27
CA ARG A 48 -5.64 -7.82 -12.65
C ARG A 48 -4.11 -7.79 -12.70
N ALA A 49 -3.49 -6.87 -11.96
CA ALA A 49 -2.04 -6.76 -11.89
C ALA A 49 -1.39 -8.03 -11.31
N LEU A 50 -1.93 -8.57 -10.22
CA LEU A 50 -1.45 -9.82 -9.62
C LEU A 50 -1.60 -11.00 -10.57
N CYS A 51 -2.74 -11.11 -11.26
CA CYS A 51 -2.99 -12.17 -12.24
C CYS A 51 -1.91 -12.16 -13.33
N GLY A 52 -1.66 -11.00 -13.95
CA GLY A 52 -0.61 -10.84 -14.96
C GLY A 52 0.80 -11.12 -14.42
N MET A 53 1.08 -10.81 -13.15
CA MET A 53 2.36 -11.16 -12.52
C MET A 53 2.53 -12.67 -12.32
N PHE A 54 1.47 -13.39 -11.93
CA PHE A 54 1.51 -14.85 -11.78
C PHE A 54 1.68 -15.54 -13.13
N GLU A 55 0.96 -15.10 -14.17
CA GLU A 55 1.11 -15.62 -15.53
C GLU A 55 2.53 -15.43 -16.07
N LYS A 56 3.15 -14.24 -15.85
CA LYS A 56 4.55 -13.98 -16.24
C LYS A 56 5.56 -14.87 -15.49
N ARG A 57 5.18 -15.40 -14.33
CA ARG A 57 6.00 -16.37 -13.56
C ARG A 57 5.78 -17.82 -13.99
N GLY A 58 4.88 -18.06 -14.95
CA GLY A 58 4.61 -19.38 -15.53
C GLY A 58 3.38 -20.09 -14.96
N ASP A 59 2.57 -19.43 -14.13
CA ASP A 59 1.30 -20.01 -13.68
C ASP A 59 0.31 -20.08 -14.86
N LEU A 60 -0.52 -21.12 -14.89
CA LEU A 60 -1.64 -21.21 -15.83
C LEU A 60 -2.66 -20.11 -15.52
N ALA A 61 -3.35 -19.59 -16.54
CA ALA A 61 -4.30 -18.48 -16.40
C ALA A 61 -5.34 -18.72 -15.29
N GLU A 62 -5.87 -19.93 -15.14
CA GLU A 62 -6.86 -20.24 -14.11
C GLU A 62 -6.25 -20.30 -12.70
N GLU A 63 -5.01 -20.77 -12.59
CA GLU A 63 -4.26 -20.75 -11.33
C GLU A 63 -3.92 -19.31 -10.93
N ALA A 64 -3.47 -18.47 -11.87
CA ALA A 64 -3.17 -17.07 -11.67
C ALA A 64 -4.40 -16.31 -11.16
N ARG A 65 -5.57 -16.52 -11.79
CA ARG A 65 -6.85 -15.94 -11.36
C ARG A 65 -7.23 -16.39 -9.95
N THR A 66 -7.06 -17.66 -9.65
CA THR A 66 -7.40 -18.20 -8.33
C THR A 66 -6.50 -17.63 -7.25
N LYS A 67 -5.19 -17.50 -7.51
CA LYS A 67 -4.21 -16.93 -6.58
C LYS A 67 -4.47 -15.42 -6.35
N SER A 68 -4.71 -14.66 -7.42
CA SER A 68 -4.99 -13.22 -7.31
C SER A 68 -6.28 -12.96 -6.53
N ARG A 69 -7.38 -13.65 -6.87
CA ARG A 69 -8.66 -13.52 -6.16
C ARG A 69 -8.54 -13.90 -4.67
N ARG A 70 -7.77 -14.95 -4.36
CA ARG A 70 -7.52 -15.34 -2.97
C ARG A 70 -6.79 -14.24 -2.19
N ALA A 71 -5.81 -13.57 -2.80
CA ALA A 71 -5.09 -12.45 -2.19
C ALA A 71 -6.03 -11.28 -1.89
N ILE A 72 -6.85 -10.87 -2.86
CA ILE A 72 -7.83 -9.78 -2.69
C ILE A 72 -8.87 -10.11 -1.61
N THR A 73 -9.38 -11.35 -1.62
CA THR A 73 -10.35 -11.80 -0.59
C THR A 73 -9.73 -11.78 0.81
N ALA A 74 -8.47 -12.20 0.93
CA ALA A 74 -7.77 -12.19 2.22
C ALA A 74 -7.57 -10.75 2.75
N MET A 75 -7.19 -9.81 1.87
CA MET A 75 -7.08 -8.39 2.22
C MET A 75 -8.42 -7.82 2.68
N GLY A 76 -9.50 -8.03 1.92
CA GLY A 76 -10.84 -7.53 2.26
C GLY A 76 -11.36 -8.08 3.60
N ARG A 77 -11.06 -9.35 3.93
CA ARG A 77 -11.43 -9.94 5.23
C ARG A 77 -10.60 -9.42 6.39
N ALA A 78 -9.28 -9.23 6.18
CA ALA A 78 -8.38 -8.77 7.23
C ALA A 78 -8.59 -7.29 7.56
N PHE A 79 -9.00 -6.49 6.58
CA PHE A 79 -9.17 -5.06 6.66
C PHE A 79 -10.55 -4.61 6.16
N GLU A 80 -11.63 -5.19 6.69
CA GLU A 80 -13.01 -4.84 6.31
C GLU A 80 -13.27 -3.32 6.36
N PRO A 81 -12.81 -2.57 7.39
CA PRO A 81 -12.99 -1.13 7.45
C PRO A 81 -12.19 -0.33 6.42
N ALA A 82 -11.28 -0.97 5.66
CA ALA A 82 -10.47 -0.28 4.65
C ALA A 82 -11.23 0.06 3.36
N MET A 83 -12.36 -0.60 3.12
CA MET A 83 -13.16 -0.37 1.92
C MET A 83 -13.78 1.02 1.93
N VAL A 84 -13.61 1.74 0.82
CA VAL A 84 -14.22 3.05 0.57
C VAL A 84 -15.35 2.85 -0.44
N GLU A 85 -16.57 2.91 0.05
CA GLU A 85 -17.79 2.81 -0.78
C GLU A 85 -18.92 3.62 -0.12
N PRO A 86 -19.78 4.25 -0.92
CA PRO A 86 -19.66 4.45 -2.37
C PRO A 86 -18.71 5.60 -2.74
N VAL A 87 -18.03 5.49 -3.88
CA VAL A 87 -17.35 6.62 -4.52
C VAL A 87 -18.27 7.17 -5.60
N ALA A 88 -18.62 8.45 -5.51
CA ALA A 88 -19.57 9.08 -6.42
C ALA A 88 -19.00 9.19 -7.85
N SER A 89 -19.70 8.68 -8.85
CA SER A 89 -19.27 8.74 -10.26
C SER A 89 -19.10 10.18 -10.76
N ALA A 90 -19.95 11.10 -10.35
CA ALA A 90 -19.84 12.52 -10.67
C ALA A 90 -18.52 13.14 -10.19
N LEU A 91 -17.99 12.70 -9.02
CA LEU A 91 -16.69 13.14 -8.52
C LEU A 91 -15.56 12.58 -9.40
N VAL A 92 -15.64 11.31 -9.79
CA VAL A 92 -14.65 10.69 -10.71
C VAL A 92 -14.65 11.46 -12.05
N GLU A 93 -15.82 11.69 -12.64
CA GLU A 93 -15.97 12.42 -13.91
C GLU A 93 -15.37 13.84 -13.84
N SER A 94 -15.57 14.56 -12.73
CA SER A 94 -15.04 15.92 -12.57
C SER A 94 -13.50 15.96 -12.51
N LEU A 95 -12.86 14.89 -12.08
CA LEU A 95 -11.40 14.80 -11.96
C LEU A 95 -10.72 14.27 -13.23
N THR A 96 -11.47 13.61 -14.12
CA THR A 96 -10.94 12.95 -15.32
C THR A 96 -10.14 13.88 -16.23
N ALA A 97 -10.60 15.13 -16.38
CA ALA A 97 -9.94 16.13 -17.23
C ALA A 97 -8.75 16.85 -16.54
N GLU A 98 -8.57 16.64 -15.25
CA GLU A 98 -7.58 17.37 -14.45
C GLU A 98 -6.29 16.56 -14.23
N LEU A 99 -6.33 15.25 -14.50
CA LEU A 99 -5.21 14.34 -14.27
C LEU A 99 -4.49 13.98 -15.58
N PRO A 100 -3.17 13.75 -15.54
CA PRO A 100 -2.40 13.27 -16.68
C PRO A 100 -2.91 11.95 -17.25
N ASP A 101 -3.27 11.00 -16.37
CA ASP A 101 -4.00 9.79 -16.74
C ASP A 101 -5.45 9.87 -16.24
N PRO A 102 -6.44 9.98 -17.13
CA PRO A 102 -7.86 9.98 -16.77
C PRO A 102 -8.31 8.74 -15.98
N ASN A 103 -7.61 7.61 -16.14
CA ASN A 103 -7.95 6.39 -15.44
C ASN A 103 -7.68 6.48 -13.93
N ASP A 104 -6.79 7.37 -13.49
CA ASP A 104 -6.46 7.56 -12.07
C ASP A 104 -7.47 8.44 -11.31
N ALA A 105 -8.46 9.00 -12.00
CA ALA A 105 -9.49 9.84 -11.38
C ALA A 105 -10.25 9.13 -10.25
N HIS A 106 -10.47 7.82 -10.37
CA HIS A 106 -11.14 7.05 -9.32
C HIS A 106 -10.29 6.92 -8.05
N VAL A 107 -8.96 6.97 -8.15
CA VAL A 107 -8.04 6.92 -7.00
C VAL A 107 -8.16 8.22 -6.22
N VAL A 108 -8.08 9.37 -6.90
CA VAL A 108 -8.24 10.69 -6.26
C VAL A 108 -9.64 10.84 -5.66
N ALA A 109 -10.69 10.44 -6.39
CA ALA A 109 -12.06 10.47 -5.89
C ALA A 109 -12.25 9.62 -4.63
N ALA A 110 -11.65 8.43 -4.57
CA ALA A 110 -11.68 7.59 -3.38
C ALA A 110 -10.92 8.22 -2.21
N ALA A 111 -9.77 8.87 -2.47
CA ALA A 111 -8.99 9.57 -1.45
C ALA A 111 -9.79 10.73 -0.83
N ILE A 112 -10.47 11.53 -1.65
CA ILE A 112 -11.36 12.60 -1.21
C ILE A 112 -12.49 12.01 -0.36
N THR A 113 -13.15 10.96 -0.85
CA THR A 113 -14.31 10.33 -0.17
C THR A 113 -13.96 9.82 1.22
N CYS A 114 -12.78 9.23 1.42
CA CYS A 114 -12.35 8.72 2.73
C CYS A 114 -11.53 9.73 3.54
N GLN A 115 -11.39 10.97 3.07
CA GLN A 115 -10.58 12.00 3.70
C GLN A 115 -9.14 11.54 3.95
N ALA A 116 -8.55 10.87 2.96
CA ALA A 116 -7.15 10.48 3.04
C ALA A 116 -6.26 11.72 2.97
N SER A 117 -5.23 11.76 3.80
CA SER A 117 -4.18 12.78 3.70
C SER A 117 -3.09 12.40 2.70
N THR A 118 -3.05 11.12 2.31
CA THR A 118 -1.96 10.60 1.45
C THR A 118 -2.50 9.54 0.50
N ILE A 119 -2.09 9.62 -0.77
CA ILE A 119 -2.17 8.55 -1.76
C ILE A 119 -0.79 7.88 -1.82
N VAL A 120 -0.75 6.56 -1.64
CA VAL A 120 0.47 5.76 -1.75
C VAL A 120 0.49 5.10 -3.12
N THR A 121 1.39 5.54 -4.00
CA THR A 121 1.46 5.10 -5.40
C THR A 121 2.89 5.09 -5.92
N GLU A 122 3.18 4.23 -6.90
CA GLU A 122 4.45 4.26 -7.64
C GLU A 122 4.40 5.23 -8.84
N ASN A 123 3.21 5.68 -9.23
CA ASN A 123 2.99 6.55 -10.39
C ASN A 123 2.87 8.03 -9.99
N LEU A 124 3.81 8.55 -9.21
CA LEU A 124 3.73 9.92 -8.66
C LEU A 124 3.46 11.01 -9.70
N ARG A 125 3.93 10.84 -10.95
CA ARG A 125 3.72 11.79 -12.05
C ARG A 125 2.25 11.93 -12.47
N ASP A 126 1.43 10.93 -12.19
CA ASP A 126 0.01 10.91 -12.58
C ASP A 126 -0.87 11.58 -11.51
N PHE A 127 -0.26 11.99 -10.38
CA PHE A 127 -0.89 12.65 -9.24
C PHE A 127 -0.23 14.02 -8.96
N PRO A 128 -0.43 15.04 -9.82
CA PRO A 128 0.22 16.34 -9.69
C PRO A 128 -0.25 17.08 -8.43
N ALA A 129 0.71 17.72 -7.74
CA ALA A 129 0.44 18.44 -6.50
C ALA A 129 -0.61 19.54 -6.69
N GLU A 130 -0.63 20.23 -7.85
CA GLU A 130 -1.58 21.28 -8.17
C GLU A 130 -3.04 20.83 -8.10
N VAL A 131 -3.31 19.54 -8.36
CA VAL A 131 -4.63 18.95 -8.23
C VAL A 131 -4.88 18.50 -6.80
N LEU A 132 -3.93 17.79 -6.20
CA LEU A 132 -4.08 17.17 -4.89
C LEU A 132 -4.12 18.18 -3.73
N ASP A 133 -3.35 19.26 -3.80
CA ASP A 133 -3.28 20.32 -2.77
C ASP A 133 -4.64 20.96 -2.50
N ARG A 134 -5.51 21.03 -3.50
CA ARG A 134 -6.89 21.54 -3.38
C ARG A 134 -7.72 20.73 -2.38
N PHE A 135 -7.34 19.49 -2.15
CA PHE A 135 -8.02 18.55 -1.24
C PHE A 135 -7.17 18.24 0.00
N SER A 136 -6.01 18.91 0.16
CA SER A 136 -5.05 18.63 1.22
C SER A 136 -4.57 17.17 1.23
N ILE A 137 -4.36 16.61 0.04
CA ILE A 137 -3.84 15.25 -0.18
C ILE A 137 -2.43 15.34 -0.72
N GLY A 138 -1.51 14.52 -0.20
CA GLY A 138 -0.18 14.32 -0.79
C GLY A 138 -0.09 12.98 -1.49
N ALA A 139 0.86 12.83 -2.43
CA ALA A 139 1.20 11.55 -3.04
C ALA A 139 2.62 11.14 -2.62
N LEU A 140 2.81 9.89 -2.20
CA LEU A 140 4.10 9.33 -1.80
C LEU A 140 4.32 7.97 -2.46
N SER A 141 5.59 7.66 -2.78
CA SER A 141 5.97 6.29 -3.14
C SER A 141 5.78 5.35 -1.94
N THR A 142 5.62 4.06 -2.20
CA THR A 142 5.52 3.06 -1.13
C THR A 142 6.75 3.09 -0.24
N ASP A 143 7.96 3.20 -0.81
CA ASP A 143 9.21 3.23 -0.02
C ASP A 143 9.25 4.42 0.94
N ARG A 144 8.96 5.61 0.43
CA ARG A 144 8.93 6.83 1.25
C ARG A 144 7.85 6.74 2.33
N PHE A 145 6.65 6.30 1.98
CA PHE A 145 5.55 6.14 2.93
C PHE A 145 5.89 5.13 4.04
N LEU A 146 6.50 4.00 3.69
CA LEU A 146 6.94 3.00 4.68
C LEU A 146 8.00 3.58 5.62
N ALA A 147 9.03 4.25 5.08
CA ALA A 147 10.07 4.87 5.88
C ALA A 147 9.50 5.91 6.85
N ASP A 148 8.67 6.83 6.38
CA ASP A 148 8.02 7.85 7.21
C ASP A 148 7.11 7.22 8.28
N THR A 149 6.38 6.14 7.94
CA THR A 149 5.51 5.45 8.90
C THR A 149 6.30 4.72 9.98
N ILE A 150 7.43 4.09 9.64
CA ILE A 150 8.34 3.42 10.58
C ILE A 150 8.95 4.44 11.55
N ASP A 151 9.27 5.64 11.06
CA ASP A 151 9.88 6.71 11.87
C ASP A 151 8.91 7.28 12.93
N LEU A 152 7.60 7.12 12.74
CA LEU A 152 6.59 7.55 13.73
C LEU A 152 6.67 6.77 15.03
N ASP A 153 6.95 5.46 14.98
CA ASP A 153 7.09 4.59 16.15
C ASP A 153 7.93 3.37 15.79
N HIS A 154 9.23 3.49 16.03
CA HIS A 154 10.20 2.43 15.74
C HIS A 154 9.88 1.11 16.45
N ALA A 155 9.35 1.16 17.68
CA ALA A 155 9.07 -0.05 18.44
C ALA A 155 7.90 -0.83 17.85
N ALA A 156 6.77 -0.14 17.63
CA ALA A 156 5.58 -0.76 17.03
C ALA A 156 5.85 -1.25 15.61
N ALA A 157 6.56 -0.46 14.80
CA ALA A 157 6.93 -0.83 13.44
C ALA A 157 7.88 -2.03 13.39
N GLY A 158 8.92 -2.03 14.23
CA GLY A 158 9.86 -3.14 14.32
C GLY A 158 9.21 -4.46 14.71
N ASP A 159 8.32 -4.43 15.69
CA ASP A 159 7.55 -5.61 16.09
C ASP A 159 6.62 -6.09 14.96
N ALA A 160 5.98 -5.18 14.22
CA ALA A 160 5.12 -5.53 13.09
C ALA A 160 5.91 -6.19 11.96
N ILE A 161 7.05 -5.61 11.58
CA ILE A 161 7.91 -6.15 10.50
C ILE A 161 8.53 -7.48 10.93
N THR A 162 8.90 -7.63 12.21
CA THR A 162 9.41 -8.91 12.75
C THR A 162 8.32 -9.98 12.66
N ARG A 163 7.07 -9.68 13.08
CA ARG A 163 5.95 -10.61 12.93
C ARG A 163 5.67 -10.94 11.46
N MET A 164 5.71 -9.96 10.57
CA MET A 164 5.58 -10.19 9.13
C MET A 164 6.67 -11.15 8.64
N ARG A 165 7.93 -10.92 8.99
CA ARG A 165 9.07 -11.78 8.61
C ARG A 165 8.87 -13.22 9.07
N THR A 166 8.46 -13.43 10.31
CA THR A 166 8.24 -14.78 10.87
C THR A 166 7.04 -15.52 10.26
N ARG A 167 6.05 -14.80 9.73
CA ARG A 167 4.95 -15.39 8.94
C ARG A 167 5.40 -15.89 7.56
N LEU A 168 6.53 -15.38 7.04
CA LEU A 168 7.11 -15.81 5.78
C LEU A 168 7.92 -17.10 5.99
N GLN A 169 7.22 -18.25 6.09
CA GLN A 169 7.85 -19.53 6.45
C GLN A 169 8.48 -20.30 5.29
N ARG A 170 8.31 -19.87 4.02
CA ARG A 170 8.84 -20.61 2.86
C ARG A 170 9.35 -19.65 1.78
N PRO A 171 10.67 -19.38 1.78
CA PRO A 171 11.65 -19.72 2.80
C PRO A 171 11.53 -18.82 4.03
N GLU A 172 11.95 -19.30 5.20
CA GLU A 172 12.21 -18.44 6.36
C GLU A 172 13.25 -17.40 5.98
N LEU A 173 13.02 -16.15 6.39
CA LEU A 173 13.93 -15.06 6.09
C LEU A 173 14.67 -14.63 7.36
N THR A 174 15.99 -14.59 7.27
CA THR A 174 16.80 -13.85 8.22
C THR A 174 16.57 -12.35 8.11
N ARG A 175 17.01 -11.59 9.09
CA ARG A 175 16.99 -10.13 9.05
C ARG A 175 17.67 -9.58 7.79
N ASP A 176 18.88 -10.05 7.51
CA ASP A 176 19.70 -9.54 6.41
C ASP A 176 19.10 -9.90 5.04
N GLU A 177 18.51 -11.09 4.91
CA GLU A 177 17.78 -11.47 3.71
C GLU A 177 16.54 -10.63 3.48
N LEU A 178 15.81 -10.24 4.55
CA LEU A 178 14.69 -9.34 4.43
C LEU A 178 15.15 -7.95 3.97
N LEU A 179 16.21 -7.40 4.55
CA LEU A 179 16.78 -6.11 4.13
C LEU A 179 17.21 -6.14 2.67
N LEU A 180 17.88 -7.20 2.26
CA LEU A 180 18.26 -7.37 0.86
C LEU A 180 17.05 -7.48 -0.08
N ARG A 181 15.95 -8.08 0.38
CA ARG A 181 14.70 -8.11 -0.40
C ARG A 181 14.07 -6.74 -0.53
N PHE A 182 14.08 -5.93 0.51
CA PHE A 182 13.63 -4.54 0.42
C PHE A 182 14.41 -3.79 -0.64
N GLU A 183 15.73 -3.84 -0.62
CA GLU A 183 16.58 -3.17 -1.62
C GLU A 183 16.33 -3.66 -3.04
N LYS A 184 16.23 -4.98 -3.25
CA LYS A 184 15.95 -5.57 -4.57
C LYS A 184 14.57 -5.20 -5.12
N ASN A 185 13.63 -4.82 -4.25
CA ASN A 185 12.29 -4.35 -4.64
C ASN A 185 12.20 -2.82 -4.73
N GLY A 186 13.33 -2.10 -4.60
CA GLY A 186 13.36 -0.64 -4.71
C GLY A 186 13.04 0.10 -3.40
N PHE A 187 12.85 -0.60 -2.28
CA PHE A 187 12.57 -0.01 -0.98
C PHE A 187 13.87 0.37 -0.25
N ILE A 188 14.59 1.35 -0.79
CA ILE A 188 15.93 1.73 -0.35
C ILE A 188 15.89 2.54 0.96
N GLU A 189 14.96 3.51 1.06
CA GLU A 189 14.78 4.33 2.26
C GLU A 189 14.35 3.46 3.43
N THR A 190 13.38 2.59 3.22
CA THR A 190 12.91 1.60 4.21
C THR A 190 14.05 0.70 4.69
N ALA A 191 14.82 0.12 3.77
CA ALA A 191 15.96 -0.75 4.11
C ALA A 191 17.05 0.00 4.89
N GLY A 192 17.35 1.24 4.48
CA GLY A 192 18.31 2.11 5.15
C GLY A 192 17.90 2.40 6.59
N LEU A 193 16.65 2.80 6.81
CA LEU A 193 16.11 3.07 8.14
C LEU A 193 16.14 1.82 9.04
N LEU A 194 15.69 0.66 8.52
CA LEU A 194 15.70 -0.61 9.24
C LEU A 194 17.11 -1.10 9.64
N ARG A 195 18.16 -0.67 8.94
CA ARG A 195 19.55 -0.95 9.30
C ARG A 195 20.08 -0.05 10.40
N THR A 196 19.72 1.23 10.35
CA THR A 196 20.31 2.25 11.23
C THR A 196 19.70 2.28 12.62
N VAL A 197 18.46 1.79 12.79
CA VAL A 197 17.79 1.75 14.10
C VAL A 197 18.10 0.43 14.82
N PRO A 198 18.93 0.44 15.88
CA PRO A 198 19.27 -0.76 16.64
C PRO A 198 18.02 -1.42 17.23
N GLY A 199 17.91 -2.74 17.03
CA GLY A 199 16.81 -3.52 17.62
C GLY A 199 15.47 -3.43 16.91
N LEU A 200 15.37 -2.72 15.79
CA LEU A 200 14.14 -2.59 15.02
C LEU A 200 13.67 -3.94 14.44
N LEU A 201 14.61 -4.80 14.07
CA LEU A 201 14.34 -6.18 13.64
C LEU A 201 15.07 -7.15 14.59
N ARG A 202 14.34 -7.84 15.42
CA ARG A 202 14.86 -8.88 16.32
C ARG A 202 14.76 -10.26 15.69
#